data_b969e49b4a798ac9b92df782e2b8cc83
#
_entry.id   b969e49b4a798ac9b92df782e2b8cc83
#
_cell.length_a   1.000
_cell.length_b   1.000
_cell.length_c   1.000
_cell.angle_alpha   90.00
_cell.angle_beta   90.00
_cell.angle_gamma   90.00
#
_symmetry.space_group_name_H-M   'P 1'
#
loop_
_entity.id
_entity.type
_entity.pdbx_description
1 polymer ?
#
loop_
_entity_poly.entity_id
_entity_poly.type
_entity_poly.pdbx_seq_one_letter_code
_entity_poly.pdbx_strand_id
1 'polypeptide(L)'
;MSFRRGDVLIALFPHADGSPAKPRPVVVVQADAYNAKLANLIVAAVTTNLRHAADPASFLIDVGTFEGQASGLLKDSVVSCINLATIDQALVARHIGSLSGSLLAHLDDCLKAALSLP
;
A
#
# COMPACT_ATOMS: atom_id res chain seq x y z
N MET A 1 -3.70 -5.56 -17.48
CA MET A 1 -2.96 -4.50 -16.75
C MET A 1 -1.86 -5.15 -15.94
N SER A 2 -0.66 -4.62 -15.96
CA SER A 2 0.43 -5.17 -15.16
C SER A 2 0.72 -4.25 -13.98
N PHE A 3 0.98 -4.85 -12.82
CA PHE A 3 1.25 -4.14 -11.57
C PHE A 3 2.68 -4.35 -11.13
N ARG A 4 3.24 -3.34 -10.47
CA ARG A 4 4.58 -3.36 -9.93
C ARG A 4 4.56 -3.13 -8.43
N ARG A 5 5.53 -3.70 -7.73
CA ARG A 5 5.74 -3.42 -6.31
C ARG A 5 5.90 -1.92 -6.11
N GLY A 6 5.17 -1.36 -5.17
CA GLY A 6 5.14 0.08 -4.92
C GLY A 6 4.06 0.84 -5.68
N ASP A 7 3.33 0.21 -6.58
CA ASP A 7 2.18 0.86 -7.21
C ASP A 7 1.13 1.21 -6.16
N VAL A 8 0.52 2.38 -6.33
CA VAL A 8 -0.59 2.84 -5.49
C VAL A 8 -1.86 2.67 -6.30
N LEU A 9 -2.79 1.91 -5.75
CA LEU A 9 -4.01 1.49 -6.45
C LEU A 9 -5.24 1.85 -5.62
N ILE A 10 -6.38 2.02 -6.29
CA ILE A 10 -7.69 2.00 -5.64
C ILE A 10 -8.27 0.61 -5.85
N ALA A 11 -8.57 -0.09 -4.76
CA ALA A 11 -9.08 -1.46 -4.82
C ALA A 11 -10.00 -1.74 -3.64
N LEU A 12 -10.83 -2.78 -3.77
CA LEU A 12 -11.60 -3.28 -2.64
C LEU A 12 -10.66 -3.93 -1.64
N PHE A 13 -10.69 -3.45 -0.41
CA PHE A 13 -9.86 -3.96 0.67
C PHE A 13 -10.74 -4.54 1.77
N PRO A 14 -10.51 -5.79 2.22
CA PRO A 14 -11.33 -6.42 3.26
C PRO A 14 -11.09 -5.77 4.61
N HIS A 15 -12.14 -5.68 5.44
CA HIS A 15 -12.03 -5.25 6.81
C HIS A 15 -11.79 -6.43 7.75
N ALA A 16 -10.91 -6.25 8.74
CA ALA A 16 -10.60 -7.28 9.71
C ALA A 16 -11.80 -7.66 10.59
N ASP A 17 -12.77 -6.74 10.75
CA ASP A 17 -13.96 -6.95 11.56
C ASP A 17 -15.10 -7.68 10.82
N GLY A 18 -14.88 -8.09 9.57
CA GLY A 18 -15.89 -8.78 8.77
C GLY A 18 -16.91 -7.87 8.10
N SER A 19 -16.81 -6.54 8.25
CA SER A 19 -17.69 -5.62 7.52
C SER A 19 -17.39 -5.68 6.01
N PRO A 20 -18.32 -5.21 5.15
CA PRO A 20 -18.11 -5.26 3.70
C PRO A 20 -16.85 -4.51 3.26
N ALA A 21 -16.13 -5.07 2.29
CA ALA A 21 -14.97 -4.43 1.68
C ALA A 21 -15.39 -3.12 1.01
N LYS A 22 -14.51 -2.11 1.09
CA LYS A 22 -14.73 -0.79 0.47
C LYS A 22 -13.55 -0.44 -0.43
N PRO A 23 -13.79 0.32 -1.51
CA PRO A 23 -12.70 0.88 -2.31
C PRO A 23 -11.85 1.81 -1.42
N ARG A 24 -10.53 1.59 -1.44
CA ARG A 24 -9.58 2.45 -0.73
C ARG A 24 -8.21 2.37 -1.39
N PRO A 25 -7.34 3.36 -1.12
CA PRO A 25 -5.97 3.28 -1.61
C PRO A 25 -5.25 2.11 -0.94
N VAL A 26 -4.43 1.43 -1.72
CA VAL A 26 -3.56 0.34 -1.27
C VAL A 26 -2.22 0.46 -1.98
N VAL A 27 -1.17 -0.11 -1.38
CA VAL A 27 0.17 -0.18 -1.98
C VAL A 27 0.51 -1.63 -2.24
N VAL A 28 0.96 -1.93 -3.45
CA VAL A 28 1.43 -3.27 -3.81
C VAL A 28 2.74 -3.55 -3.10
N VAL A 29 2.77 -4.58 -2.26
CA VAL A 29 3.98 -5.01 -1.55
C VAL A 29 4.56 -6.29 -2.12
N GLN A 30 3.78 -7.02 -2.91
CA GLN A 30 4.19 -8.29 -3.52
C GLN A 30 5.32 -8.08 -4.53
N ALA A 31 6.27 -9.01 -4.56
CA ALA A 31 7.39 -8.96 -5.49
C ALA A 31 6.93 -9.00 -6.94
N ASP A 32 7.65 -8.28 -7.82
CA ASP A 32 7.29 -8.17 -9.23
C ASP A 32 7.25 -9.51 -9.95
N ALA A 33 8.11 -10.46 -9.56
CA ALA A 33 8.10 -11.81 -10.14
C ALA A 33 6.74 -12.50 -9.94
N TYR A 34 6.10 -12.28 -8.81
CA TYR A 34 4.78 -12.85 -8.51
C TYR A 34 3.66 -12.00 -9.10
N ASN A 35 3.84 -10.69 -9.17
CA ASN A 35 2.86 -9.80 -9.82
C ASN A 35 2.65 -10.19 -11.30
N ALA A 36 3.72 -10.64 -11.96
CA ALA A 36 3.66 -11.07 -13.36
C ALA A 36 3.02 -12.44 -13.55
N LYS A 37 3.05 -13.30 -12.53
CA LYS A 37 2.61 -14.70 -12.63
C LYS A 37 1.21 -14.95 -12.09
N LEU A 38 0.85 -14.27 -10.99
CA LEU A 38 -0.34 -14.60 -10.23
C LEU A 38 -1.48 -13.64 -10.57
N ALA A 39 -2.71 -14.12 -10.39
CA ALA A 39 -3.89 -13.28 -10.49
C ALA A 39 -4.11 -12.44 -9.21
N ASN A 40 -3.30 -12.64 -8.19
CA ASN A 40 -3.42 -12.00 -6.87
C ASN A 40 -2.33 -10.98 -6.64
N LEU A 41 -2.62 -10.04 -5.74
CA LEU A 41 -1.64 -9.06 -5.24
C LEU A 41 -1.67 -9.05 -3.71
N ILE A 42 -0.50 -9.06 -3.07
CA ILE A 42 -0.40 -8.73 -1.65
C ILE A 42 -0.27 -7.21 -1.56
N VAL A 43 -1.17 -6.58 -0.79
CA VAL A 43 -1.23 -5.12 -0.67
C VAL A 43 -1.28 -4.70 0.79
N ALA A 44 -0.80 -3.47 1.06
CA ALA A 44 -0.90 -2.81 2.35
C ALA A 44 -1.96 -1.71 2.29
N ALA A 45 -2.73 -1.57 3.36
CA ALA A 45 -3.77 -0.55 3.45
C ALA A 45 -3.16 0.85 3.60
N VAL A 46 -3.83 1.83 2.99
CA VAL A 46 -3.51 3.25 3.15
C VAL A 46 -4.70 3.93 3.80
N THR A 47 -4.43 4.72 4.85
CA THR A 47 -5.48 5.42 5.59
C THR A 47 -5.15 6.90 5.75
N THR A 48 -6.17 7.75 5.76
CA THR A 48 -6.02 9.17 6.09
C THR A 48 -5.98 9.43 7.59
N ASN A 49 -6.20 8.41 8.43
CA ASN A 49 -6.01 8.50 9.87
C ASN A 49 -4.52 8.46 10.18
N LEU A 50 -3.96 9.59 10.65
CA LEU A 50 -2.52 9.74 10.88
C LEU A 50 -2.08 9.29 12.28
N ARG A 51 -2.96 8.70 13.07
CA ARG A 51 -2.70 8.35 14.49
C ARG A 51 -1.42 7.53 14.67
N HIS A 52 -1.17 6.59 13.77
CA HIS A 52 -0.06 5.65 13.90
C HIS A 52 1.09 5.95 12.93
N ALA A 53 1.21 7.21 12.47
CA ALA A 53 2.25 7.58 11.50
C ALA A 53 3.68 7.35 12.02
N ALA A 54 3.89 7.41 13.34
CA ALA A 54 5.19 7.20 13.96
C ALA A 54 5.48 5.74 14.34
N ASP A 55 4.53 4.84 14.14
CA ASP A 55 4.73 3.41 14.42
C ASP A 55 5.76 2.83 13.44
N PRO A 56 6.71 1.98 13.91
CA PRO A 56 7.73 1.41 13.00
C PRO A 56 7.18 0.58 11.84
N ALA A 57 5.96 0.04 11.95
CA ALA A 57 5.31 -0.73 10.89
C ALA A 57 4.47 0.14 9.95
N SER A 58 4.54 1.46 10.09
CA SER A 58 3.78 2.42 9.28
C SER A 58 4.68 3.55 8.84
N PHE A 59 4.29 4.25 7.76
CA PHE A 59 4.97 5.48 7.37
C PHE A 59 4.00 6.46 6.74
N LEU A 60 4.33 7.75 6.92
CA LEU A 60 3.55 8.86 6.39
C LEU A 60 3.93 9.12 4.92
N ILE A 61 2.93 9.38 4.09
CA ILE A 61 3.10 9.98 2.78
C ILE A 61 2.53 11.39 2.85
N ASP A 62 3.43 12.39 2.78
CA ASP A 62 3.08 13.80 2.78
C ASP A 62 2.86 14.25 1.32
N VAL A 63 1.63 14.57 0.98
CA VAL A 63 1.27 14.96 -0.41
C VAL A 63 1.81 16.34 -0.79
N GLY A 64 2.34 17.12 0.16
CA GLY A 64 3.05 18.35 -0.11
C GLY A 64 4.45 18.13 -0.67
N THR A 65 4.98 16.92 -0.62
CA THR A 65 6.29 16.58 -1.17
C THR A 65 6.17 16.10 -2.62
N PHE A 66 7.29 16.16 -3.33
CA PHE A 66 7.36 15.64 -4.70
C PHE A 66 6.99 14.14 -4.74
N GLU A 67 7.52 13.38 -3.78
CA GLU A 67 7.27 11.94 -3.67
C GLU A 67 5.81 11.64 -3.34
N GLY A 68 5.20 12.45 -2.48
CA GLY A 68 3.80 12.31 -2.15
C GLY A 68 2.90 12.58 -3.34
N GLN A 69 3.26 13.54 -4.18
CA GLN A 69 2.50 13.83 -5.41
C GLN A 69 2.59 12.67 -6.39
N ALA A 70 3.76 12.05 -6.53
CA ALA A 70 3.96 10.89 -7.40
C ALA A 70 3.12 9.67 -6.95
N SER A 71 2.76 9.59 -5.67
CA SER A 71 1.90 8.52 -5.15
C SER A 71 0.47 8.58 -5.67
N GLY A 72 0.03 9.74 -6.16
CA GLY A 72 -1.34 9.95 -6.62
C GLY A 72 -2.36 10.13 -5.51
N LEU A 73 -1.96 10.09 -4.24
CA LEU A 73 -2.84 10.33 -3.12
C LEU A 73 -3.23 11.81 -3.04
N LEU A 74 -4.46 12.10 -2.61
CA LEU A 74 -4.99 13.45 -2.53
C LEU A 74 -4.81 14.09 -1.16
N LYS A 75 -4.58 13.29 -0.13
CA LYS A 75 -4.42 13.72 1.26
C LYS A 75 -3.24 13.01 1.88
N ASP A 76 -2.62 13.67 2.88
CA ASP A 76 -1.62 13.01 3.71
C ASP A 76 -2.18 11.71 4.24
N SER A 77 -1.42 10.66 4.13
CA SER A 77 -1.88 9.31 4.41
C SER A 77 -0.78 8.50 5.08
N VAL A 78 -1.20 7.43 5.75
CA VAL A 78 -0.30 6.47 6.37
C VAL A 78 -0.45 5.14 5.66
N VAL A 79 0.68 4.57 5.23
CA VAL A 79 0.73 3.18 4.75
C VAL A 79 0.92 2.30 5.97
N SER A 80 0.03 1.34 6.18
CA SER A 80 0.07 0.44 7.33
C SER A 80 0.46 -0.96 6.90
N CYS A 81 1.67 -1.38 7.28
CA CYS A 81 2.17 -2.72 6.98
C CYS A 81 1.66 -3.78 7.96
N ILE A 82 0.92 -3.38 9.00
CA ILE A 82 0.17 -4.31 9.85
C ILE A 82 -1.10 -4.78 9.13
N ASN A 83 -1.65 -3.95 8.26
CA ASN A 83 -2.89 -4.25 7.54
C ASN A 83 -2.56 -4.69 6.12
N LEU A 84 -2.19 -5.96 5.97
CA LEU A 84 -1.90 -6.59 4.69
C LEU A 84 -3.08 -7.46 4.26
N ALA A 85 -3.31 -7.53 2.97
CA ALA A 85 -4.31 -8.43 2.40
C ALA A 85 -3.85 -8.95 1.05
N THR A 86 -4.28 -10.15 0.70
CA THR A 86 -4.14 -10.70 -0.64
C THR A 86 -5.46 -10.48 -1.37
N ILE A 87 -5.42 -9.75 -2.46
CA ILE A 87 -6.62 -9.42 -3.25
C ILE A 87 -6.48 -9.95 -4.67
N ASP A 88 -7.61 -10.20 -5.33
CA ASP A 88 -7.63 -10.51 -6.75
C ASP A 88 -7.35 -9.24 -7.55
N GLN A 89 -6.53 -9.33 -8.59
CA GLN A 89 -6.26 -8.18 -9.48
C GLN A 89 -7.54 -7.60 -10.09
N ALA A 90 -8.57 -8.42 -10.26
CA ALA A 90 -9.87 -7.97 -10.76
C ALA A 90 -10.56 -6.98 -9.82
N LEU A 91 -10.17 -6.91 -8.55
CA LEU A 91 -10.72 -5.94 -7.59
C LEU A 91 -10.09 -4.57 -7.67
N VAL A 92 -9.06 -4.38 -8.51
CA VAL A 92 -8.40 -3.10 -8.71
C VAL A 92 -9.25 -2.23 -9.63
N ALA A 93 -9.67 -1.06 -9.13
CA ALA A 93 -10.46 -0.12 -9.91
C ALA A 93 -9.56 0.84 -10.71
N ARG A 94 -8.44 1.30 -10.12
CA ARG A 94 -7.55 2.27 -10.76
C ARG A 94 -6.13 2.15 -10.24
N HIS A 95 -5.18 2.48 -11.10
CA HIS A 95 -3.78 2.75 -10.76
C HIS A 95 -3.62 4.27 -10.64
N ILE A 96 -3.28 4.78 -9.44
CA ILE A 96 -3.25 6.23 -9.20
C ILE A 96 -1.85 6.81 -9.09
N GLY A 97 -0.84 5.99 -8.89
CA GLY A 97 0.54 6.46 -8.78
C GLY A 97 1.47 5.35 -8.35
N SER A 98 2.66 5.73 -7.91
CA SER A 98 3.67 4.79 -7.44
C SER A 98 4.56 5.43 -6.38
N LEU A 99 5.17 4.59 -5.56
CA LEU A 99 6.14 5.03 -4.56
C LEU A 99 7.50 5.26 -5.21
N SER A 100 8.15 6.38 -4.84
CA SER A 100 9.54 6.64 -5.20
C SER A 100 10.48 5.64 -4.54
N GLY A 101 11.76 5.63 -4.97
CA GLY A 101 12.76 4.75 -4.38
C GLY A 101 12.92 4.95 -2.88
N SER A 102 12.87 6.19 -2.38
CA SER A 102 12.96 6.47 -0.95
C SER A 102 11.73 5.99 -0.17
N LEU A 103 10.54 6.13 -0.73
CA LEU A 103 9.32 5.59 -0.10
C LEU A 103 9.29 4.07 -0.16
N LEU A 104 9.82 3.45 -1.20
CA LEU A 104 9.98 1.99 -1.25
C LEU A 104 10.92 1.49 -0.14
N ALA A 105 11.99 2.23 0.16
CA ALA A 105 12.87 1.89 1.27
C ALA A 105 12.13 1.96 2.61
N HIS A 106 11.28 2.97 2.81
CA HIS A 106 10.41 3.04 3.98
C HIS A 106 9.46 1.85 4.05
N LEU A 107 8.87 1.47 2.91
CA LEU A 107 7.99 0.31 2.84
C LEU A 107 8.72 -0.96 3.28
N ASP A 108 9.95 -1.17 2.81
CA ASP A 108 10.76 -2.32 3.19
C ASP A 108 10.99 -2.36 4.70
N ASP A 109 11.38 -1.24 5.31
CA ASP A 109 11.62 -1.14 6.73
C ASP A 109 10.35 -1.42 7.54
N CYS A 110 9.22 -0.91 7.08
CA CYS A 110 7.94 -1.12 7.76
C CYS A 110 7.47 -2.59 7.66
N LEU A 111 7.70 -3.23 6.54
CA LEU A 111 7.41 -4.66 6.39
C LEU A 111 8.29 -5.51 7.29
N LYS A 112 9.58 -5.18 7.41
CA LYS A 112 10.49 -5.86 8.33
C LYS A 112 10.01 -5.73 9.77
N ALA A 113 9.59 -4.54 10.18
CA ALA A 113 9.07 -4.30 11.51
C ALA A 113 7.77 -5.08 11.76
N ALA A 114 6.83 -5.03 10.81
CA ALA A 114 5.54 -5.69 10.94
C ALA A 114 5.65 -7.21 11.02
N LEU A 115 6.62 -7.78 10.29
CA LEU A 115 6.79 -9.24 10.16
C LEU A 115 7.97 -9.78 10.97
N SER A 116 8.63 -8.93 11.75
CA SER A 116 9.79 -9.30 12.56
C SER A 116 10.93 -9.91 11.73
N LEU A 117 11.22 -9.29 10.59
CA LEU A 117 12.30 -9.71 9.70
C LEU A 117 13.59 -8.93 9.99
N PRO A 118 14.78 -9.57 9.81
CA PRO A 118 16.06 -8.88 9.99
C PRO A 118 16.32 -7.81 8.93
#